data_816d92ad226e84bea33ae5c4407b6a1e
#
_entry.id   816d92ad226e84bea33ae5c4407b6a1e
#
_cell.length_a   1.000
_cell.length_b   1.000
_cell.length_c   1.000
_cell.angle_alpha   90.00
_cell.angle_beta   90.00
_cell.angle_gamma   90.00
#
_symmetry.space_group_name_H-M   'P 1'
#
loop_
_entity.id
_entity.type
_entity.pdbx_description
1 polymer ?
#
loop_
_entity_poly.entity_id
_entity_poly.type
_entity_poly.pdbx_seq_one_letter_code
_entity_poly.pdbx_strand_id
1 'polypeptide(L)'
;MKALTYHGPHHVSVDTMPDPALEAPDDIILRVTATAICGSDLHLYRGKIPGTHHGDIFGHEFMGEVVEAGSEVTAVRKGDRVVIPFVIACGDCFFCRLQQYAACESTNSGQGATLNRKGISPPAALFGYSDLYGGIPGGQAEYVRVPKANTGPFKVPDTLPDEKVLFLSDILPTAWQAVKNAEVKPGSSVAIFGAGPVGLLCASCARLNGAEQIFIIDHNDYRLDFAQQRYGAIPINFDHHDDPAQWIIDNTLGHRGVDAVIDAVGFEAKGSLTETVLSTLKIEGSSGKALRQCIAAVRRGGIVSVPGVYAGFIHGFM
;
A
#
# COMPACT_ATOMS: atom_id res chain seq x y z
N MET A 1 -21.39 2.57 17.09
CA MET A 1 -20.98 3.19 15.83
C MET A 1 -21.33 2.33 14.62
N LYS A 2 -21.43 2.89 13.42
CA LYS A 2 -21.49 2.14 12.17
C LYS A 2 -20.08 1.84 11.67
N ALA A 3 -19.86 0.62 11.18
CA ALA A 3 -18.58 0.19 10.63
C ALA A 3 -18.79 -0.80 9.47
N LEU A 4 -17.87 -0.80 8.49
CA LEU A 4 -17.82 -1.81 7.43
C LEU A 4 -17.12 -3.05 7.98
N THR A 5 -17.85 -4.15 8.09
CA THR A 5 -17.39 -5.41 8.67
C THR A 5 -17.34 -6.53 7.65
N TYR A 6 -16.38 -7.43 7.83
CA TYR A 6 -16.19 -8.61 7.00
C TYR A 6 -17.05 -9.78 7.48
N HIS A 7 -17.74 -10.46 6.58
CA HIS A 7 -18.59 -11.63 6.86
C HIS A 7 -18.17 -12.90 6.11
N GLY A 8 -17.11 -12.82 5.35
CA GLY A 8 -16.59 -13.90 4.53
C GLY A 8 -16.22 -13.43 3.12
N PRO A 9 -15.60 -14.27 2.29
CA PRO A 9 -15.20 -13.91 0.93
C PRO A 9 -16.39 -13.33 0.13
N HIS A 10 -16.15 -12.16 -0.47
CA HIS A 10 -17.13 -11.39 -1.23
C HIS A 10 -18.36 -10.91 -0.43
N HIS A 11 -18.25 -10.89 0.89
CA HIS A 11 -19.35 -10.45 1.75
C HIS A 11 -18.84 -9.48 2.84
N VAL A 12 -19.28 -8.23 2.74
CA VAL A 12 -19.11 -7.17 3.73
C VAL A 12 -20.45 -6.48 3.95
N SER A 13 -20.69 -5.93 5.12
CA SER A 13 -21.88 -5.12 5.44
C SER A 13 -21.55 -3.97 6.37
N VAL A 14 -22.44 -2.99 6.44
CA VAL A 14 -22.35 -1.91 7.43
C VAL A 14 -23.15 -2.32 8.66
N ASP A 15 -22.44 -2.67 9.73
CA ASP A 15 -23.01 -3.16 10.96
C ASP A 15 -22.96 -2.12 12.08
N THR A 16 -23.76 -2.35 13.12
CA THR A 16 -23.66 -1.59 14.37
C THR A 16 -22.68 -2.30 15.29
N MET A 17 -21.53 -1.67 15.51
CA MET A 17 -20.46 -2.15 16.37
C MET A 17 -20.40 -1.32 17.66
N PRO A 18 -19.83 -1.85 18.75
CA PRO A 18 -19.51 -1.03 19.94
C PRO A 18 -18.62 0.16 19.56
N ASP A 19 -18.81 1.26 20.26
CA ASP A 19 -17.90 2.40 20.12
C ASP A 19 -16.53 2.03 20.70
N PRO A 20 -15.41 2.47 20.06
CA PRO A 20 -14.09 2.21 20.58
C PRO A 20 -13.84 3.01 21.87
N ALA A 21 -13.03 2.45 22.77
CA ALA A 21 -12.58 3.11 23.99
C ALA A 21 -11.04 3.17 24.03
N LEU A 22 -10.49 4.07 24.84
CA LEU A 22 -9.06 4.08 25.14
C LEU A 22 -8.68 2.78 25.90
N GLU A 23 -7.65 2.10 25.44
CA GLU A 23 -7.12 0.88 26.07
C GLU A 23 -5.75 1.12 26.73
N ALA A 24 -5.05 2.17 26.28
CA ALA A 24 -3.75 2.59 26.81
C ALA A 24 -3.68 4.11 26.97
N PRO A 25 -2.82 4.61 27.87
CA PRO A 25 -2.71 6.04 28.13
C PRO A 25 -2.14 6.85 26.96
N ASP A 26 -1.55 6.21 25.96
CA ASP A 26 -1.03 6.82 24.72
C ASP A 26 -1.93 6.60 23.50
N ASP A 27 -3.18 6.18 23.71
CA ASP A 27 -4.20 6.05 22.66
C ASP A 27 -4.98 7.34 22.42
N ILE A 28 -5.58 7.48 21.24
CA ILE A 28 -6.65 8.45 20.95
C ILE A 28 -7.87 7.76 20.36
N ILE A 29 -9.04 8.41 20.50
CA ILE A 29 -10.24 8.09 19.72
C ILE A 29 -10.39 9.16 18.66
N LEU A 30 -10.50 8.70 17.42
CA LEU A 30 -10.69 9.53 16.25
C LEU A 30 -12.14 9.40 15.74
N ARG A 31 -12.82 10.52 15.51
CA ARG A 31 -14.05 10.57 14.70
C ARG A 31 -13.61 10.67 13.24
N VAL A 32 -13.87 9.63 12.46
CA VAL A 32 -13.44 9.57 11.05
C VAL A 32 -14.25 10.56 10.23
N THR A 33 -13.56 11.40 9.45
CA THR A 33 -14.19 12.36 8.52
C THR A 33 -14.05 11.92 7.07
N ALA A 34 -12.99 11.18 6.76
CA ALA A 34 -12.79 10.58 5.44
C ALA A 34 -12.02 9.27 5.55
N THR A 35 -12.38 8.32 4.71
CA THR A 35 -11.69 7.04 4.53
C THR A 35 -11.66 6.65 3.06
N ALA A 36 -10.65 5.87 2.65
CA ALA A 36 -10.54 5.34 1.30
C ALA A 36 -10.63 3.82 1.28
N ILE A 37 -10.87 3.25 0.09
CA ILE A 37 -10.79 1.82 -0.19
C ILE A 37 -9.52 1.60 -1.01
N CYS A 38 -8.58 0.86 -0.44
CA CYS A 38 -7.33 0.47 -1.10
C CYS A 38 -7.50 -0.83 -1.91
N GLY A 39 -6.59 -1.07 -2.85
CA GLY A 39 -6.48 -2.37 -3.53
C GLY A 39 -6.28 -3.54 -2.56
N SER A 40 -5.57 -3.33 -1.46
CA SER A 40 -5.36 -4.35 -0.42
C SER A 40 -6.62 -4.72 0.37
N ASP A 41 -7.57 -3.78 0.57
CA ASP A 41 -8.90 -4.11 1.13
C ASP A 41 -9.65 -5.11 0.23
N LEU A 42 -9.49 -4.99 -1.09
CA LEU A 42 -10.10 -5.92 -2.05
C LEU A 42 -9.51 -7.34 -1.95
N HIS A 43 -8.26 -7.48 -1.50
CA HIS A 43 -7.65 -8.79 -1.26
C HIS A 43 -8.26 -9.46 -0.02
N LEU A 44 -8.51 -8.69 1.05
CA LEU A 44 -9.25 -9.15 2.23
C LEU A 44 -10.68 -9.54 1.85
N TYR A 45 -11.40 -8.65 1.13
CA TYR A 45 -12.76 -8.89 0.63
C TYR A 45 -12.89 -10.18 -0.18
N ARG A 46 -11.88 -10.50 -1.02
CA ARG A 46 -11.85 -11.72 -1.83
C ARG A 46 -11.38 -12.96 -1.05
N GLY A 47 -11.06 -12.82 0.25
CA GLY A 47 -10.57 -13.92 1.09
C GLY A 47 -9.19 -14.45 0.69
N LYS A 48 -8.38 -13.63 0.02
CA LYS A 48 -7.02 -14.00 -0.41
C LYS A 48 -5.97 -13.88 0.69
N ILE A 49 -6.25 -13.11 1.73
CA ILE A 49 -5.35 -12.89 2.85
C ILE A 49 -5.81 -13.76 4.04
N PRO A 50 -4.95 -14.64 4.54
CA PRO A 50 -5.28 -15.46 5.71
C PRO A 50 -5.36 -14.60 6.98
N GLY A 51 -6.10 -15.09 8.00
CA GLY A 51 -6.25 -14.39 9.28
C GLY A 51 -7.24 -13.23 9.24
N THR A 52 -8.15 -13.20 8.25
CA THR A 52 -9.29 -12.29 8.21
C THR A 52 -10.51 -13.02 8.77
N HIS A 53 -11.16 -12.45 9.79
CA HIS A 53 -12.23 -13.08 10.54
C HIS A 53 -13.55 -12.33 10.41
N HIS A 54 -14.65 -13.07 10.64
CA HIS A 54 -15.98 -12.47 10.71
C HIS A 54 -16.03 -11.39 11.79
N GLY A 55 -16.50 -10.19 11.41
CA GLY A 55 -16.58 -9.03 12.29
C GLY A 55 -15.38 -8.07 12.23
N ASP A 56 -14.31 -8.43 11.51
CA ASP A 56 -13.17 -7.52 11.30
C ASP A 56 -13.63 -6.24 10.61
N ILE A 57 -13.21 -5.09 11.15
CA ILE A 57 -13.49 -3.75 10.58
C ILE A 57 -12.35 -3.38 9.64
N PHE A 58 -12.67 -3.13 8.38
CA PHE A 58 -11.71 -2.77 7.33
C PHE A 58 -11.28 -1.30 7.37
N GLY A 59 -10.29 -0.98 6.55
CA GLY A 59 -9.84 0.38 6.24
C GLY A 59 -8.57 0.81 6.96
N HIS A 60 -7.51 0.96 6.21
CA HIS A 60 -6.21 1.41 6.71
C HIS A 60 -5.84 2.80 6.18
N GLU A 61 -6.68 3.40 5.33
CA GLU A 61 -6.53 4.74 4.80
C GLU A 61 -7.63 5.65 5.35
N PHE A 62 -7.35 6.40 6.42
CA PHE A 62 -8.35 7.25 7.04
C PHE A 62 -7.75 8.50 7.71
N MET A 63 -8.62 9.45 7.97
CA MET A 63 -8.34 10.68 8.69
C MET A 63 -9.56 11.13 9.49
N GLY A 64 -9.38 12.07 10.39
CA GLY A 64 -10.49 12.60 11.16
C GLY A 64 -10.08 13.60 12.22
N GLU A 65 -10.98 13.82 13.17
CA GLU A 65 -10.82 14.71 14.32
C GLU A 65 -10.63 13.89 15.60
N VAL A 66 -9.64 14.25 16.39
CA VAL A 66 -9.40 13.67 17.73
C VAL A 66 -10.53 14.08 18.66
N VAL A 67 -11.32 13.12 19.13
CA VAL A 67 -12.44 13.38 20.07
C VAL A 67 -12.08 13.06 21.52
N GLU A 68 -11.11 12.15 21.73
CA GLU A 68 -10.59 11.78 23.04
C GLU A 68 -9.10 11.46 22.95
N ALA A 69 -8.33 11.77 23.99
CA ALA A 69 -6.90 11.50 24.08
C ALA A 69 -6.56 10.97 25.48
N GLY A 70 -5.72 9.93 25.50
CA GLY A 70 -5.19 9.37 26.74
C GLY A 70 -4.23 10.33 27.44
N SER A 71 -3.97 10.05 28.72
CA SER A 71 -3.22 10.94 29.61
C SER A 71 -1.74 11.15 29.23
N GLU A 72 -1.15 10.22 28.44
CA GLU A 72 0.24 10.29 27.99
C GLU A 72 0.38 10.77 26.53
N VAL A 73 -0.75 11.15 25.90
CA VAL A 73 -0.71 11.71 24.54
C VAL A 73 -0.23 13.16 24.59
N THR A 74 0.85 13.44 23.87
CA THR A 74 1.48 14.77 23.81
C THR A 74 1.57 15.34 22.39
N ALA A 75 1.56 14.48 21.36
CA ALA A 75 1.72 14.89 19.96
C ALA A 75 0.47 15.57 19.39
N VAL A 76 -0.71 15.15 19.86
CA VAL A 76 -2.02 15.64 19.39
C VAL A 76 -2.95 15.88 20.58
N ARG A 77 -4.04 16.59 20.37
CA ARG A 77 -5.05 16.89 21.40
C ARG A 77 -6.45 16.84 20.81
N LYS A 78 -7.47 16.77 21.67
CA LYS A 78 -8.88 16.85 21.27
C LYS A 78 -9.13 18.09 20.40
N GLY A 79 -9.82 17.89 19.26
CA GLY A 79 -10.11 18.90 18.26
C GLY A 79 -9.05 19.00 17.15
N ASP A 80 -7.88 18.37 17.31
CA ASP A 80 -6.90 18.32 16.21
C ASP A 80 -7.44 17.46 15.05
N ARG A 81 -7.25 17.95 13.84
CA ARG A 81 -7.54 17.22 12.60
C ARG A 81 -6.28 16.51 12.13
N VAL A 82 -6.35 15.19 11.97
CA VAL A 82 -5.17 14.33 11.72
C VAL A 82 -5.40 13.32 10.61
N VAL A 83 -4.35 13.04 9.84
CA VAL A 83 -4.24 11.86 8.96
C VAL A 83 -3.53 10.76 9.74
N ILE A 84 -4.01 9.54 9.63
CA ILE A 84 -3.45 8.39 10.32
C ILE A 84 -2.70 7.52 9.31
N PRO A 85 -1.38 7.28 9.49
CA PRO A 85 -0.64 6.32 8.67
C PRO A 85 -1.17 4.91 8.90
N PHE A 86 -1.19 4.09 7.85
CA PHE A 86 -1.68 2.71 7.92
C PHE A 86 -0.87 1.82 8.86
N VAL A 87 0.41 2.15 9.09
CA VAL A 87 1.33 1.44 9.97
C VAL A 87 1.25 1.99 11.38
N ILE A 88 1.18 1.09 12.36
CA ILE A 88 1.22 1.43 13.79
C ILE A 88 2.66 1.25 14.30
N ALA A 89 3.27 2.33 14.78
CA ALA A 89 4.65 2.34 15.26
C ALA A 89 4.76 2.86 16.69
N CYS A 90 5.63 2.25 17.51
CA CYS A 90 5.78 2.64 18.91
C CYS A 90 6.66 3.89 19.12
N GLY A 91 7.52 4.23 18.16
CA GLY A 91 8.40 5.39 18.22
C GLY A 91 9.76 5.16 18.91
N ASP A 92 9.96 4.09 19.68
CA ASP A 92 11.13 3.92 20.55
C ASP A 92 11.91 2.60 20.40
N CYS A 93 11.37 1.57 19.72
CA CYS A 93 12.10 0.33 19.44
C CYS A 93 13.28 0.55 18.49
N PHE A 94 14.12 -0.45 18.30
CA PHE A 94 15.30 -0.39 17.45
C PHE A 94 14.98 0.16 16.06
N PHE A 95 13.98 -0.37 15.38
CA PHE A 95 13.61 0.05 14.04
C PHE A 95 12.99 1.45 14.01
N CYS A 96 12.15 1.81 14.99
CA CYS A 96 11.57 3.15 15.07
C CYS A 96 12.62 4.24 15.27
N ARG A 97 13.66 3.98 16.08
CA ARG A 97 14.79 4.91 16.24
C ARG A 97 15.61 5.10 14.96
N LEU A 98 15.58 4.12 14.06
CA LEU A 98 16.16 4.21 12.72
C LEU A 98 15.18 4.79 11.68
N GLN A 99 14.00 5.27 12.12
CA GLN A 99 12.91 5.76 11.24
C GLN A 99 12.37 4.70 10.27
N GLN A 100 12.53 3.43 10.60
CA GLN A 100 12.00 2.28 9.85
C GLN A 100 10.69 1.81 10.49
N TYR A 101 9.69 2.68 10.53
CA TYR A 101 8.43 2.47 11.26
C TYR A 101 7.66 1.23 10.83
N ALA A 102 7.69 0.86 9.53
CA ALA A 102 7.06 -0.34 9.01
C ALA A 102 7.67 -1.65 9.54
N ALA A 103 8.88 -1.58 10.11
CA ALA A 103 9.55 -2.69 10.78
C ALA A 103 9.43 -2.64 12.30
N CYS A 104 8.50 -1.86 12.86
CA CYS A 104 8.27 -1.79 14.31
C CYS A 104 8.03 -3.18 14.89
N GLU A 105 8.83 -3.58 15.87
CA GLU A 105 8.79 -4.91 16.48
C GLU A 105 7.90 -5.02 17.73
N SER A 106 7.29 -3.89 18.15
CA SER A 106 6.56 -3.79 19.41
C SER A 106 5.04 -3.73 19.25
N THR A 107 4.51 -3.46 18.05
CA THR A 107 3.09 -3.20 17.86
C THR A 107 2.29 -4.40 17.37
N ASN A 108 2.95 -5.37 16.74
CA ASN A 108 2.32 -6.62 16.32
C ASN A 108 2.65 -7.71 17.34
N SER A 109 1.66 -8.13 18.12
CA SER A 109 1.83 -9.13 19.20
C SER A 109 2.16 -10.56 18.73
N GLY A 110 2.26 -10.77 17.44
CA GLY A 110 2.73 -12.03 16.86
C GLY A 110 1.74 -13.20 16.93
N GLN A 111 0.49 -12.99 17.33
CA GLN A 111 -0.51 -14.06 17.33
C GLN A 111 -0.88 -14.54 15.91
N GLY A 112 -0.76 -13.67 14.91
CA GLY A 112 -0.88 -14.04 13.50
C GLY A 112 0.38 -14.56 12.86
N ALA A 113 1.48 -14.59 13.57
CA ALA A 113 2.79 -14.96 13.04
C ALA A 113 2.98 -16.49 12.93
N THR A 114 2.12 -17.16 12.16
CA THR A 114 2.48 -18.46 11.55
C THR A 114 3.72 -18.34 10.65
N LEU A 115 4.10 -17.12 10.29
CA LEU A 115 5.39 -16.76 9.70
C LEU A 115 6.51 -16.61 10.73
N ASN A 116 6.22 -16.76 12.02
CA ASN A 116 7.21 -16.69 13.11
C ASN A 116 8.17 -17.88 13.05
N ARG A 117 9.01 -17.92 12.02
CA ARG A 117 10.22 -18.73 12.08
C ARG A 117 11.09 -18.15 13.19
N LYS A 118 11.67 -19.01 14.04
CA LYS A 118 12.62 -18.59 15.07
C LYS A 118 13.58 -17.52 14.52
N GLY A 119 13.53 -16.32 15.09
CA GLY A 119 14.41 -15.21 14.75
C GLY A 119 13.90 -14.21 13.70
N ILE A 120 12.65 -14.30 13.23
CA ILE A 120 12.03 -13.26 12.39
C ILE A 120 10.97 -12.57 13.23
N SER A 121 11.19 -11.28 13.53
CA SER A 121 10.17 -10.44 14.15
C SER A 121 9.00 -10.24 13.19
N PRO A 122 7.74 -10.24 13.66
CA PRO A 122 6.62 -9.89 12.83
C PRO A 122 6.77 -8.45 12.32
N PRO A 123 6.19 -8.10 11.15
CA PRO A 123 6.12 -6.71 10.72
C PRO A 123 5.28 -5.88 11.70
N ALA A 124 5.35 -4.56 11.64
CA ALA A 124 4.51 -3.67 12.42
C ALA A 124 3.02 -4.00 12.25
N ALA A 125 2.19 -3.69 13.25
CA ALA A 125 0.75 -3.81 13.13
C ALA A 125 0.20 -2.81 12.11
N LEU A 126 -0.90 -3.19 11.45
CA LEU A 126 -1.64 -2.36 10.50
C LEU A 126 -3.08 -2.17 10.97
N PHE A 127 -3.67 -1.02 10.66
CA PHE A 127 -5.10 -0.82 10.82
C PHE A 127 -5.90 -1.61 9.78
N GLY A 128 -7.07 -2.12 10.14
CA GLY A 128 -8.05 -2.68 9.22
C GLY A 128 -7.53 -3.81 8.34
N TYR A 129 -6.58 -4.58 8.85
CA TYR A 129 -5.97 -5.69 8.14
C TYR A 129 -6.07 -6.99 8.96
N SER A 130 -5.54 -8.11 8.43
CA SER A 130 -5.68 -9.43 9.06
C SER A 130 -4.82 -9.58 10.34
N ASP A 131 -5.07 -10.66 11.10
CA ASP A 131 -4.30 -11.04 12.30
C ASP A 131 -2.80 -11.19 12.06
N LEU A 132 -2.37 -11.45 10.82
CA LEU A 132 -0.95 -11.46 10.46
C LEU A 132 -0.27 -10.12 10.77
N TYR A 133 -1.06 -9.06 10.79
CA TYR A 133 -0.64 -7.67 11.05
C TYR A 133 -1.28 -7.10 12.31
N GLY A 134 -1.63 -7.97 13.28
CA GLY A 134 -2.10 -7.59 14.61
C GLY A 134 -3.61 -7.50 14.79
N GLY A 135 -4.43 -7.61 13.72
CA GLY A 135 -5.90 -7.61 13.80
C GLY A 135 -6.50 -6.34 14.39
N ILE A 136 -5.86 -5.19 14.22
CA ILE A 136 -6.32 -3.90 14.76
C ILE A 136 -7.48 -3.39 13.89
N PRO A 137 -8.64 -2.99 14.48
CA PRO A 137 -9.77 -2.45 13.75
C PRO A 137 -9.38 -1.23 12.88
N GLY A 138 -9.98 -1.15 11.69
CA GLY A 138 -9.74 -0.10 10.71
C GLY A 138 -10.65 1.11 10.82
N GLY A 139 -10.40 2.09 9.95
CA GLY A 139 -11.11 3.36 9.89
C GLY A 139 -12.24 3.44 8.86
N GLN A 140 -12.69 2.32 8.26
CA GLN A 140 -13.98 2.28 7.54
C GLN A 140 -15.13 2.17 8.56
N ALA A 141 -15.17 3.11 9.51
CA ALA A 141 -16.07 3.21 10.63
C ALA A 141 -16.28 4.68 11.01
N GLU A 142 -17.31 4.98 11.82
CA GLU A 142 -17.55 6.33 12.31
C GLU A 142 -16.49 6.79 13.31
N TYR A 143 -15.95 5.85 14.11
CA TYR A 143 -14.91 6.09 15.10
C TYR A 143 -13.86 4.98 15.03
N VAL A 144 -12.62 5.31 15.41
CA VAL A 144 -11.52 4.36 15.50
C VAL A 144 -10.61 4.69 16.67
N ARG A 145 -10.15 3.66 17.40
CA ARG A 145 -9.06 3.79 18.36
C ARG A 145 -7.71 3.77 17.60
N VAL A 146 -6.89 4.76 17.87
CA VAL A 146 -5.55 4.86 17.31
C VAL A 146 -4.53 4.68 18.44
N PRO A 147 -3.87 3.51 18.53
CA PRO A 147 -2.82 3.27 19.51
C PRO A 147 -1.53 4.01 19.13
N LYS A 148 -0.66 4.23 20.15
CA LYS A 148 0.66 4.87 19.94
C LYS A 148 0.55 6.26 19.29
N ALA A 149 -0.40 7.06 19.73
CA ALA A 149 -0.77 8.33 19.10
C ALA A 149 0.33 9.41 19.16
N ASN A 150 1.40 9.20 19.89
CA ASN A 150 2.55 10.10 19.87
C ASN A 150 3.47 9.92 18.64
N THR A 151 3.28 8.85 17.84
CA THR A 151 4.17 8.54 16.71
C THR A 151 3.45 8.63 15.36
N GLY A 152 2.23 8.12 15.26
CA GLY A 152 1.53 7.96 13.98
C GLY A 152 0.85 9.21 13.44
N PRO A 153 -0.07 9.85 14.20
CA PRO A 153 -0.95 10.89 13.69
C PRO A 153 -0.21 12.13 13.17
N PHE A 154 -0.57 12.60 11.97
CA PHE A 154 -0.09 13.83 11.38
C PHE A 154 -1.16 14.92 11.42
N LYS A 155 -0.86 16.07 12.05
CA LYS A 155 -1.77 17.22 12.03
C LYS A 155 -1.89 17.79 10.62
N VAL A 156 -3.12 18.06 10.22
CA VAL A 156 -3.45 18.62 8.91
C VAL A 156 -3.79 20.10 9.08
N PRO A 157 -3.24 21.00 8.23
CA PRO A 157 -3.65 22.39 8.21
C PRO A 157 -5.15 22.54 7.86
N ASP A 158 -5.86 23.42 8.57
CA ASP A 158 -7.30 23.65 8.33
C ASP A 158 -7.63 24.19 6.94
N THR A 159 -6.62 24.74 6.25
CA THR A 159 -6.74 25.25 4.88
C THR A 159 -6.79 24.16 3.80
N LEU A 160 -6.46 22.91 4.15
CA LEU A 160 -6.48 21.80 3.21
C LEU A 160 -7.71 20.91 3.47
N PRO A 161 -8.57 20.70 2.45
CA PRO A 161 -9.71 19.80 2.58
C PRO A 161 -9.25 18.34 2.64
N ASP A 162 -10.11 17.46 3.20
CA ASP A 162 -9.82 16.06 3.46
C ASP A 162 -9.39 15.31 2.18
N GLU A 163 -10.03 15.59 1.06
CA GLU A 163 -9.78 14.92 -0.23
C GLU A 163 -8.37 15.16 -0.77
N LYS A 164 -7.69 16.21 -0.30
CA LYS A 164 -6.31 16.52 -0.71
C LYS A 164 -5.26 15.88 0.17
N VAL A 165 -5.63 15.45 1.37
CA VAL A 165 -4.66 14.97 2.37
C VAL A 165 -4.89 13.52 2.81
N LEU A 166 -6.08 12.96 2.57
CA LEU A 166 -6.41 11.58 2.94
C LEU A 166 -5.36 10.57 2.48
N PHE A 167 -4.87 10.70 1.26
CA PHE A 167 -3.91 9.75 0.68
C PHE A 167 -2.48 9.84 1.27
N LEU A 168 -2.24 10.78 2.18
CA LEU A 168 -1.05 10.79 3.04
C LEU A 168 -1.07 9.64 4.07
N SER A 169 -2.23 9.00 4.25
CA SER A 169 -2.37 7.84 5.13
C SER A 169 -1.62 6.60 4.62
N ASP A 170 -1.58 6.37 3.28
CA ASP A 170 -0.89 5.21 2.67
C ASP A 170 -0.34 5.50 1.28
N ILE A 171 -1.23 5.56 0.24
CA ILE A 171 -0.79 5.37 -1.16
C ILE A 171 0.18 6.43 -1.66
N LEU A 172 0.13 7.65 -1.14
CA LEU A 172 1.11 8.68 -1.51
C LEU A 172 2.49 8.44 -0.88
N PRO A 173 2.65 8.19 0.44
CA PRO A 173 3.93 7.78 1.02
C PRO A 173 4.46 6.48 0.42
N THR A 174 3.60 5.50 0.14
CA THR A 174 3.97 4.24 -0.53
C THR A 174 4.57 4.49 -1.91
N ALA A 175 3.92 5.33 -2.73
CA ALA A 175 4.43 5.72 -4.04
C ALA A 175 5.75 6.52 -3.94
N TRP A 176 5.84 7.46 -2.98
CA TRP A 176 7.04 8.23 -2.74
C TRP A 176 8.21 7.32 -2.34
N GLN A 177 7.98 6.40 -1.40
CA GLN A 177 9.00 5.44 -0.96
C GLN A 177 9.43 4.52 -2.10
N ALA A 178 8.49 4.05 -2.93
CA ALA A 178 8.81 3.24 -4.10
C ALA A 178 9.77 3.96 -5.07
N VAL A 179 9.52 5.25 -5.34
CA VAL A 179 10.36 6.09 -6.19
C VAL A 179 11.73 6.34 -5.55
N LYS A 180 11.78 6.54 -4.23
CA LYS A 180 13.04 6.69 -3.49
C LYS A 180 13.86 5.40 -3.49
N ASN A 181 13.23 4.24 -3.25
CA ASN A 181 13.88 2.93 -3.30
C ASN A 181 14.40 2.59 -4.71
N ALA A 182 13.73 3.11 -5.75
CA ALA A 182 14.17 2.99 -7.15
C ALA A 182 15.29 3.98 -7.52
N GLU A 183 15.75 4.81 -6.58
CA GLU A 183 16.79 5.83 -6.76
C GLU A 183 16.53 6.78 -7.95
N VAL A 184 15.26 7.11 -8.20
CA VAL A 184 14.90 8.04 -9.27
C VAL A 184 15.45 9.43 -8.99
N LYS A 185 16.13 10.00 -9.98
CA LYS A 185 16.82 11.30 -9.93
C LYS A 185 16.65 12.07 -11.25
N PRO A 186 17.03 13.33 -11.30
CA PRO A 186 16.95 14.12 -12.54
C PRO A 186 17.63 13.41 -13.72
N GLY A 187 16.91 13.33 -14.84
CA GLY A 187 17.33 12.64 -16.06
C GLY A 187 17.05 11.14 -16.12
N SER A 188 16.56 10.53 -15.03
CA SER A 188 16.23 9.08 -15.01
C SER A 188 15.13 8.75 -16.00
N SER A 189 15.25 7.57 -16.63
CA SER A 189 14.15 6.85 -17.30
C SER A 189 13.52 5.86 -16.35
N VAL A 190 12.19 5.81 -16.27
CA VAL A 190 11.42 5.00 -15.32
C VAL A 190 10.32 4.23 -16.04
N ALA A 191 10.14 2.94 -15.73
CA ALA A 191 8.96 2.18 -16.15
C ALA A 191 8.13 1.80 -14.92
N ILE A 192 6.81 2.00 -14.99
CA ILE A 192 5.86 1.72 -13.93
C ILE A 192 4.86 0.69 -14.44
N PHE A 193 4.89 -0.49 -13.87
CA PHE A 193 3.92 -1.54 -14.18
C PHE A 193 2.72 -1.42 -13.25
N GLY A 194 1.54 -1.23 -13.85
CA GLY A 194 0.27 -0.91 -13.19
C GLY A 194 -0.02 0.59 -13.17
N ALA A 195 -1.15 0.99 -13.75
CA ALA A 195 -1.69 2.34 -13.70
C ALA A 195 -2.86 2.47 -12.71
N GLY A 196 -2.82 1.69 -11.63
CA GLY A 196 -3.70 1.86 -10.48
C GLY A 196 -3.33 3.11 -9.67
N PRO A 197 -4.03 3.40 -8.55
CA PRO A 197 -3.78 4.60 -7.75
C PRO A 197 -2.31 4.75 -7.31
N VAL A 198 -1.67 3.66 -6.88
CA VAL A 198 -0.24 3.67 -6.49
C VAL A 198 0.65 3.95 -7.69
N GLY A 199 0.42 3.27 -8.84
CA GLY A 199 1.23 3.49 -10.04
C GLY A 199 1.11 4.92 -10.61
N LEU A 200 -0.09 5.50 -10.59
CA LEU A 200 -0.32 6.88 -10.97
C LEU A 200 0.40 7.87 -10.05
N LEU A 201 0.38 7.62 -8.73
CA LEU A 201 1.14 8.41 -7.78
C LEU A 201 2.65 8.20 -7.93
N CYS A 202 3.11 6.99 -8.27
CA CYS A 202 4.51 6.76 -8.63
C CYS A 202 4.95 7.60 -9.83
N ALA A 203 4.10 7.71 -10.87
CA ALA A 203 4.39 8.57 -12.02
C ALA A 203 4.50 10.06 -11.60
N SER A 204 3.61 10.54 -10.74
CA SER A 204 3.68 11.87 -10.16
C SER A 204 4.96 12.10 -9.36
N CYS A 205 5.26 11.18 -8.45
CA CYS A 205 6.46 11.25 -7.60
C CYS A 205 7.76 11.14 -8.41
N ALA A 206 7.80 10.30 -9.46
CA ALA A 206 8.93 10.18 -10.36
C ALA A 206 9.18 11.50 -11.10
N ARG A 207 8.11 12.14 -11.61
CA ARG A 207 8.20 13.45 -12.24
C ARG A 207 8.73 14.51 -11.28
N LEU A 208 8.25 14.55 -10.03
CA LEU A 208 8.74 15.45 -8.99
C LEU A 208 10.23 15.23 -8.66
N ASN A 209 10.72 14.00 -8.77
CA ASN A 209 12.15 13.68 -8.58
C ASN A 209 12.97 13.91 -9.86
N GLY A 210 12.37 14.46 -10.93
CA GLY A 210 13.08 14.87 -12.14
C GLY A 210 13.25 13.77 -13.18
N ALA A 211 12.45 12.69 -13.12
CA ALA A 211 12.46 11.70 -14.20
C ALA A 211 12.12 12.35 -15.54
N GLU A 212 12.95 12.10 -16.54
CA GLU A 212 12.82 12.66 -17.88
C GLU A 212 11.84 11.84 -18.72
N GLN A 213 11.94 10.53 -18.65
CA GLN A 213 11.11 9.59 -19.40
C GLN A 213 10.38 8.66 -18.41
N ILE A 214 9.05 8.59 -18.51
CA ILE A 214 8.22 7.72 -17.67
C ILE A 214 7.34 6.89 -18.57
N PHE A 215 7.54 5.58 -18.58
CA PHE A 215 6.64 4.61 -19.20
C PHE A 215 5.65 4.13 -18.15
N ILE A 216 4.37 3.95 -18.52
CA ILE A 216 3.36 3.37 -17.65
C ILE A 216 2.59 2.26 -18.37
N ILE A 217 2.51 1.09 -17.74
CA ILE A 217 2.01 -0.13 -18.35
C ILE A 217 0.74 -0.61 -17.65
N ASP A 218 -0.36 -0.73 -18.38
CA ASP A 218 -1.64 -1.26 -17.89
C ASP A 218 -2.43 -1.82 -19.10
N HIS A 219 -3.64 -2.34 -18.86
CA HIS A 219 -4.59 -2.72 -19.90
C HIS A 219 -5.81 -1.77 -19.99
N ASN A 220 -5.94 -0.87 -19.03
CA ASN A 220 -7.06 0.04 -18.96
C ASN A 220 -6.70 1.38 -19.62
N ASP A 221 -7.22 1.62 -20.83
CA ASP A 221 -6.91 2.81 -21.60
C ASP A 221 -7.25 4.10 -20.85
N TYR A 222 -8.38 4.14 -20.10
CA TYR A 222 -8.74 5.33 -19.31
C TYR A 222 -7.63 5.71 -18.31
N ARG A 223 -7.01 4.73 -17.65
CA ARG A 223 -5.93 4.98 -16.69
C ARG A 223 -4.64 5.41 -17.38
N LEU A 224 -4.37 4.81 -18.52
CA LEU A 224 -3.21 5.15 -19.36
C LEU A 224 -3.33 6.58 -19.92
N ASP A 225 -4.50 6.96 -20.43
CA ASP A 225 -4.80 8.30 -20.90
C ASP A 225 -4.66 9.33 -19.78
N PHE A 226 -5.17 9.01 -18.58
CA PHE A 226 -5.02 9.87 -17.42
C PHE A 226 -3.55 10.09 -17.06
N ALA A 227 -2.73 9.03 -17.06
CA ALA A 227 -1.30 9.13 -16.79
C ALA A 227 -0.57 9.98 -17.84
N GLN A 228 -0.91 9.82 -19.10
CA GLN A 228 -0.35 10.62 -20.20
C GLN A 228 -0.71 12.10 -20.04
N GLN A 229 -1.99 12.41 -19.88
CA GLN A 229 -2.48 13.80 -19.80
C GLN A 229 -2.00 14.52 -18.54
N ARG A 230 -1.95 13.81 -17.40
CA ARG A 230 -1.67 14.43 -16.12
C ARG A 230 -0.19 14.49 -15.78
N TYR A 231 0.57 13.47 -16.16
CA TYR A 231 1.98 13.32 -15.77
C TYR A 231 2.94 13.28 -16.96
N GLY A 232 2.45 13.35 -18.20
CA GLY A 232 3.28 13.23 -19.40
C GLY A 232 3.95 11.85 -19.51
N ALA A 233 3.32 10.81 -18.96
CA ALA A 233 3.82 9.45 -19.06
C ALA A 233 3.55 8.89 -20.46
N ILE A 234 4.41 7.97 -20.92
CA ILE A 234 4.27 7.24 -22.18
C ILE A 234 3.44 5.98 -21.87
N PRO A 235 2.18 5.90 -22.37
CA PRO A 235 1.31 4.79 -22.05
C PRO A 235 1.68 3.56 -22.91
N ILE A 236 1.60 2.38 -22.27
CA ILE A 236 1.78 1.08 -22.93
C ILE A 236 0.63 0.18 -22.52
N ASN A 237 -0.30 -0.09 -23.45
CA ASN A 237 -1.34 -1.08 -23.21
C ASN A 237 -0.80 -2.47 -23.57
N PHE A 238 -0.67 -3.34 -22.53
CA PHE A 238 -0.11 -4.69 -22.74
C PHE A 238 -1.03 -5.65 -23.47
N ASP A 239 -2.31 -5.34 -23.68
CA ASP A 239 -3.19 -6.10 -24.54
C ASP A 239 -2.88 -5.81 -26.06
N HIS A 240 -2.13 -4.75 -26.35
CA HIS A 240 -1.70 -4.37 -27.70
C HIS A 240 -0.20 -4.66 -27.96
N HIS A 241 0.53 -5.13 -26.96
CA HIS A 241 1.97 -5.41 -27.05
C HIS A 241 2.27 -6.77 -26.44
N ASP A 242 2.75 -7.72 -27.24
CA ASP A 242 3.08 -9.08 -26.78
C ASP A 242 4.20 -9.08 -25.73
N ASP A 243 5.18 -8.17 -25.88
CA ASP A 243 6.29 -7.98 -24.94
C ASP A 243 6.50 -6.49 -24.60
N PRO A 244 5.81 -5.98 -23.56
CA PRO A 244 5.97 -4.61 -23.09
C PRO A 244 7.40 -4.27 -22.66
N ALA A 245 8.15 -5.22 -22.09
CA ALA A 245 9.54 -4.99 -21.68
C ALA A 245 10.45 -4.77 -22.88
N GLN A 246 10.31 -5.58 -23.93
CA GLN A 246 11.08 -5.38 -25.16
C GLN A 246 10.73 -4.04 -25.82
N TRP A 247 9.44 -3.67 -25.83
CA TRP A 247 9.02 -2.38 -26.37
C TRP A 247 9.69 -1.21 -25.61
N ILE A 248 9.76 -1.28 -24.27
CA ILE A 248 10.45 -0.29 -23.44
C ILE A 248 11.94 -0.22 -23.82
N ILE A 249 12.61 -1.36 -23.92
CA ILE A 249 14.04 -1.44 -24.31
C ILE A 249 14.26 -0.73 -25.63
N ASP A 250 13.43 -1.02 -26.64
CA ASP A 250 13.56 -0.47 -28.00
C ASP A 250 13.32 1.07 -28.02
N ASN A 251 12.59 1.60 -27.06
CA ASN A 251 12.25 3.01 -26.96
C ASN A 251 13.10 3.78 -25.90
N THR A 252 14.15 3.17 -25.36
CA THR A 252 15.11 3.82 -24.46
C THR A 252 16.40 4.16 -25.17
N LEU A 253 17.12 5.14 -24.64
CA LEU A 253 18.41 5.59 -25.21
C LEU A 253 19.42 4.45 -25.27
N GLY A 254 19.84 4.12 -26.48
CA GLY A 254 20.82 3.05 -26.74
C GLY A 254 20.26 1.65 -26.54
N HIS A 255 18.93 1.47 -26.54
CA HIS A 255 18.23 0.18 -26.43
C HIS A 255 18.69 -0.65 -25.22
N ARG A 256 18.83 -0.01 -24.05
CA ARG A 256 19.41 -0.62 -22.84
C ARG A 256 18.39 -0.96 -21.76
N GLY A 257 17.16 -0.50 -21.89
CA GLY A 257 16.14 -0.50 -20.86
C GLY A 257 16.21 0.75 -19.97
N VAL A 258 15.33 0.85 -18.98
CA VAL A 258 15.18 2.02 -18.11
C VAL A 258 16.11 1.96 -16.90
N ASP A 259 16.41 3.12 -16.31
CA ASP A 259 17.22 3.23 -15.08
C ASP A 259 16.54 2.59 -13.89
N ALA A 260 15.22 2.75 -13.78
CA ALA A 260 14.43 2.29 -12.66
C ALA A 260 13.12 1.67 -13.13
N VAL A 261 12.68 0.62 -12.45
CA VAL A 261 11.37 0.01 -12.66
C VAL A 261 10.61 -0.06 -11.35
N ILE A 262 9.31 0.22 -11.38
CA ILE A 262 8.42 0.12 -10.23
C ILE A 262 7.30 -0.87 -10.57
N ASP A 263 7.18 -1.94 -9.76
CA ASP A 263 6.08 -2.91 -9.85
C ASP A 263 4.95 -2.50 -8.89
N ALA A 264 3.94 -1.85 -9.41
CA ALA A 264 2.74 -1.43 -8.68
C ALA A 264 1.52 -2.36 -8.95
N VAL A 265 1.75 -3.58 -9.43
CA VAL A 265 0.71 -4.58 -9.75
C VAL A 265 0.57 -5.61 -8.63
N GLY A 266 1.68 -6.20 -8.20
CA GLY A 266 1.67 -7.31 -7.25
C GLY A 266 0.96 -8.55 -7.79
N PHE A 267 0.26 -9.28 -6.92
CA PHE A 267 -0.39 -10.55 -7.29
C PHE A 267 -1.71 -10.40 -8.08
N GLU A 268 -2.12 -9.20 -8.44
CA GLU A 268 -3.26 -8.94 -9.35
C GLU A 268 -2.88 -9.10 -10.83
N ALA A 269 -1.61 -9.38 -11.14
CA ALA A 269 -1.17 -9.62 -12.51
C ALA A 269 -1.96 -10.77 -13.16
N LYS A 270 -2.43 -10.54 -14.39
CA LYS A 270 -3.03 -11.62 -15.21
C LYS A 270 -1.94 -12.64 -15.52
N GLY A 271 -2.03 -13.83 -14.92
CA GLY A 271 -1.11 -14.95 -15.13
C GLY A 271 -1.36 -15.70 -16.43
N SER A 272 -0.49 -16.67 -16.73
CA SER A 272 -0.74 -17.70 -17.74
C SER A 272 -1.93 -18.57 -17.33
N LEU A 273 -2.49 -19.36 -18.27
CA LEU A 273 -3.55 -20.32 -17.94
C LEU A 273 -3.09 -21.28 -16.83
N THR A 274 -1.83 -21.72 -16.85
CA THR A 274 -1.25 -22.59 -15.83
C THR A 274 -1.20 -21.89 -14.46
N GLU A 275 -0.70 -20.65 -14.40
CA GLU A 275 -0.65 -19.85 -13.17
C GLU A 275 -2.07 -19.57 -12.64
N THR A 276 -3.03 -19.31 -13.53
CA THR A 276 -4.45 -19.10 -13.15
C THR A 276 -5.05 -20.37 -12.55
N VAL A 277 -4.81 -21.54 -13.12
CA VAL A 277 -5.28 -22.82 -12.58
C VAL A 277 -4.64 -23.12 -11.23
N LEU A 278 -3.32 -22.93 -11.09
CA LEU A 278 -2.59 -23.16 -9.84
C LEU A 278 -3.03 -22.20 -8.73
N SER A 279 -3.26 -20.93 -9.05
CA SER A 279 -3.79 -19.95 -8.08
C SER A 279 -5.22 -20.27 -7.65
N THR A 280 -6.05 -20.75 -8.57
CA THR A 280 -7.43 -21.19 -8.27
C THR A 280 -7.44 -22.43 -7.36
N LEU A 281 -6.47 -23.31 -7.53
CA LEU A 281 -6.28 -24.48 -6.66
C LEU A 281 -5.55 -24.15 -5.34
N LYS A 282 -5.21 -22.88 -5.09
CA LYS A 282 -4.44 -22.39 -3.92
C LYS A 282 -3.04 -23.06 -3.79
N ILE A 283 -2.48 -23.51 -4.91
CA ILE A 283 -1.13 -24.12 -4.98
C ILE A 283 -0.09 -23.03 -5.26
N GLU A 284 -0.47 -22.01 -6.04
CA GLU A 284 0.35 -20.82 -6.32
C GLU A 284 -0.34 -19.55 -5.81
N GLY A 285 0.41 -18.67 -5.15
CA GLY A 285 -0.15 -17.47 -4.52
C GLY A 285 -0.28 -16.27 -5.45
N SER A 286 0.65 -16.10 -6.39
CA SER A 286 0.75 -14.87 -7.20
C SER A 286 1.30 -15.16 -8.60
N SER A 287 0.79 -14.44 -9.63
CA SER A 287 1.44 -14.44 -10.94
C SER A 287 2.70 -13.56 -10.91
N GLY A 288 3.85 -14.14 -11.22
CA GLY A 288 5.11 -13.41 -11.37
C GLY A 288 5.29 -12.68 -12.70
N LYS A 289 4.27 -12.64 -13.58
CA LYS A 289 4.39 -12.08 -14.93
C LYS A 289 4.84 -10.63 -14.93
N ALA A 290 4.21 -9.78 -14.09
CA ALA A 290 4.56 -8.36 -14.01
C ALA A 290 6.01 -8.19 -13.52
N LEU A 291 6.40 -8.88 -12.45
CA LEU A 291 7.75 -8.79 -11.91
C LEU A 291 8.83 -9.31 -12.90
N ARG A 292 8.54 -10.37 -13.68
CA ARG A 292 9.44 -10.81 -14.77
C ARG A 292 9.62 -9.74 -15.84
N GLN A 293 8.54 -9.07 -16.24
CA GLN A 293 8.60 -7.95 -17.18
C GLN A 293 9.37 -6.74 -16.60
N CYS A 294 9.21 -6.46 -15.30
CA CYS A 294 10.00 -5.44 -14.62
C CYS A 294 11.50 -5.72 -14.69
N ILE A 295 11.92 -6.98 -14.42
CA ILE A 295 13.32 -7.38 -14.47
C ILE A 295 13.84 -7.36 -15.92
N ALA A 296 13.03 -7.69 -16.91
CA ALA A 296 13.41 -7.62 -18.31
C ALA A 296 13.58 -6.18 -18.81
N ALA A 297 12.73 -5.25 -18.38
CA ALA A 297 12.74 -3.85 -18.83
C ALA A 297 13.86 -3.00 -18.22
N VAL A 298 14.40 -3.38 -17.07
CA VAL A 298 15.45 -2.62 -16.38
C VAL A 298 16.81 -2.81 -17.06
N ARG A 299 17.58 -1.73 -17.20
CA ARG A 299 18.94 -1.85 -17.73
C ARG A 299 19.89 -2.56 -16.74
N ARG A 300 21.04 -2.98 -17.21
CA ARG A 300 22.11 -3.51 -16.34
C ARG A 300 22.49 -2.47 -15.30
N GLY A 301 22.53 -2.86 -14.02
CA GLY A 301 22.82 -1.97 -12.89
C GLY A 301 21.70 -1.00 -12.56
N GLY A 302 20.51 -1.14 -13.17
CA GLY A 302 19.30 -0.42 -12.78
C GLY A 302 18.60 -1.07 -11.59
N ILE A 303 17.55 -0.44 -11.09
CA ILE A 303 16.88 -0.82 -9.85
C ILE A 303 15.43 -1.18 -10.13
N VAL A 304 14.96 -2.28 -9.50
CA VAL A 304 13.54 -2.66 -9.47
C VAL A 304 13.01 -2.45 -8.06
N SER A 305 12.03 -1.55 -7.91
CA SER A 305 11.29 -1.32 -6.66
C SER A 305 9.93 -2.00 -6.74
N VAL A 306 9.56 -2.73 -5.69
CA VAL A 306 8.37 -3.59 -5.68
C VAL A 306 7.43 -3.20 -4.54
N PRO A 307 6.64 -2.12 -4.67
CA PRO A 307 5.56 -1.83 -3.74
C PRO A 307 4.36 -2.78 -3.89
N GLY A 308 4.26 -3.49 -5.01
CA GLY A 308 3.22 -4.49 -5.25
C GLY A 308 3.27 -5.64 -4.24
N VAL A 309 2.11 -6.04 -3.74
CA VAL A 309 2.00 -7.13 -2.76
C VAL A 309 2.06 -8.47 -3.48
N TYR A 310 2.93 -9.35 -3.01
CA TYR A 310 3.02 -10.73 -3.43
C TYR A 310 2.79 -11.67 -2.26
N ALA A 311 2.02 -12.75 -2.45
CA ALA A 311 1.75 -13.75 -1.45
C ALA A 311 1.93 -15.17 -2.04
N GLY A 312 2.52 -16.09 -1.25
CA GLY A 312 2.78 -17.47 -1.66
C GLY A 312 4.08 -17.63 -2.46
N PHE A 313 4.13 -18.63 -3.33
CA PHE A 313 5.29 -18.93 -4.14
C PHE A 313 5.15 -18.32 -5.53
N ILE A 314 6.24 -17.79 -6.06
CA ILE A 314 6.35 -17.30 -7.43
C ILE A 314 7.31 -18.22 -8.16
N HIS A 315 6.83 -18.88 -9.24
CA HIS A 315 7.65 -19.76 -10.06
C HIS A 315 8.23 -19.01 -11.29
N GLY A 316 9.31 -19.55 -11.85
CA GLY A 316 9.84 -19.12 -13.14
C GLY A 316 10.73 -17.89 -13.10
N PHE A 317 11.45 -17.66 -12.04
CA PHE A 317 12.65 -16.82 -12.08
C PHE A 317 13.84 -17.67 -12.55
N MET A 318 14.38 -17.35 -13.70
CA MET A 318 15.65 -17.89 -14.21
C MET A 318 16.70 -16.77 -14.22
#